data_39daecfdfd3c0a286f7f619aa2c3502c
#
_entry.id   39daecfdfd3c0a286f7f619aa2c3502c
#
_cell.length_a   1.000
_cell.length_b   1.000
_cell.length_c   1.000
_cell.angle_alpha   90.00
_cell.angle_beta   90.00
_cell.angle_gamma   90.00
#
_symmetry.space_group_name_H-M   'P 1'
#
loop_
_entity.id
_entity.type
_entity.pdbx_description
1 polymer ?
#
loop_
_entity_poly.entity_id
_entity_poly.type
_entity_poly.pdbx_seq_one_letter_code
_entity_poly.pdbx_strand_id
1 'polypeptide(L)'
;ISRKDAAGLLELLRDQEEITVTFDAESRVTRNCTTYNIVGRIPGKHPDRMVLLSAHYDSYFDGFQDDNTAVALMFGIAKALLDSGFQPNNTIVICAMASEEWGVVDSNFDWSTGAYEQIFTAHPEWVGKVIADLNFELPALAHGTRARIRSCYEYVSFLEEYLADLPNLTIAYPEETAVTSPIETWSDDFSMAIAGVPSMVNDFTGGSFMETHYHSQFDNDEFYDEQVYRLHHELFALLILALDETAVVPLQFSPVVQRIRKGLEQC
;
A
#
# COMPACT_ATOMS: atom_id res chain seq x y z
N ILE A 1 -19.66 13.28 -11.21
CA ILE A 1 -20.08 14.67 -10.87
C ILE A 1 -19.56 15.02 -9.49
N SER A 2 -19.27 16.29 -9.25
CA SER A 2 -18.81 16.74 -7.94
C SER A 2 -19.88 16.56 -6.84
N ARG A 3 -19.45 16.46 -5.58
CA ARG A 3 -20.37 16.42 -4.41
C ARG A 3 -21.27 17.63 -4.37
N LYS A 4 -20.77 18.81 -4.79
CA LYS A 4 -21.51 20.05 -4.88
C LYS A 4 -22.61 19.99 -5.94
N ASP A 5 -22.28 19.45 -7.12
CA ASP A 5 -23.26 19.32 -8.21
C ASP A 5 -24.33 18.27 -7.86
N ALA A 6 -23.93 17.16 -7.23
CA ALA A 6 -24.88 16.16 -6.74
C ALA A 6 -25.85 16.76 -5.70
N ALA A 7 -25.36 17.58 -4.77
CA ALA A 7 -26.21 18.28 -3.81
C ALA A 7 -27.18 19.24 -4.50
N GLY A 8 -26.72 20.00 -5.50
CA GLY A 8 -27.57 20.87 -6.30
C GLY A 8 -28.70 20.11 -7.05
N LEU A 9 -28.37 18.96 -7.65
CA LEU A 9 -29.35 18.08 -8.28
C LEU A 9 -30.39 17.55 -7.28
N LEU A 10 -29.95 17.17 -6.07
CA LEU A 10 -30.84 16.71 -5.01
C LEU A 10 -31.79 17.84 -4.53
N GLU A 11 -31.33 19.09 -4.46
CA GLU A 11 -32.19 20.23 -4.15
C GLU A 11 -33.25 20.45 -5.21
N LEU A 12 -32.85 20.41 -6.50
CA LEU A 12 -33.81 20.52 -7.61
C LEU A 12 -34.86 19.41 -7.57
N LEU A 13 -34.49 18.18 -7.24
CA LEU A 13 -35.43 17.05 -7.11
C LEU A 13 -36.41 17.17 -5.94
N ARG A 14 -36.10 17.99 -4.91
CA ARG A 14 -37.05 18.27 -3.81
C ARG A 14 -38.23 19.13 -4.24
N ASP A 15 -37.99 20.02 -5.21
CA ASP A 15 -38.95 21.00 -5.65
C ASP A 15 -39.66 20.59 -6.96
N GLN A 16 -39.15 19.58 -7.65
CA GLN A 16 -39.63 19.08 -8.93
C GLN A 16 -39.74 17.56 -8.90
N GLU A 17 -40.82 17.02 -9.47
CA GLU A 17 -41.03 15.57 -9.57
C GLU A 17 -40.04 14.91 -10.54
N GLU A 18 -39.58 15.66 -11.55
CA GLU A 18 -38.64 15.16 -12.58
C GLU A 18 -37.69 16.31 -13.01
N ILE A 19 -36.41 15.97 -13.13
CA ILE A 19 -35.40 16.83 -13.74
C ILE A 19 -34.74 16.10 -14.91
N THR A 20 -34.49 16.82 -15.99
CA THR A 20 -33.74 16.29 -17.13
C THR A 20 -32.34 16.86 -17.10
N VAL A 21 -31.32 15.98 -17.18
CA VAL A 21 -29.91 16.34 -17.30
C VAL A 21 -29.37 15.87 -18.64
N THR A 22 -28.50 16.66 -19.27
CA THR A 22 -27.74 16.24 -20.44
C THR A 22 -26.38 15.76 -19.94
N PHE A 23 -26.04 14.50 -20.25
CA PHE A 23 -24.75 13.93 -19.95
C PHE A 23 -24.00 13.71 -21.26
N ASP A 24 -22.82 14.30 -21.38
CA ASP A 24 -21.92 14.12 -22.51
C ASP A 24 -20.63 13.51 -22.01
N ALA A 25 -20.32 12.31 -22.49
CA ALA A 25 -19.11 11.59 -22.12
C ALA A 25 -18.60 10.79 -23.31
N GLU A 26 -17.31 10.87 -23.55
CA GLU A 26 -16.61 10.06 -24.52
C GLU A 26 -15.68 9.11 -23.79
N SER A 27 -15.74 7.82 -24.15
CA SER A 27 -14.82 6.82 -23.64
C SER A 27 -14.37 5.85 -24.74
N ARG A 28 -13.17 5.31 -24.58
CA ARG A 28 -12.63 4.30 -25.49
C ARG A 28 -12.10 3.14 -24.70
N VAL A 29 -12.62 1.94 -24.96
CA VAL A 29 -12.10 0.68 -24.40
C VAL A 29 -11.16 0.05 -25.43
N THR A 30 -9.89 -0.14 -25.07
CA THR A 30 -8.93 -0.87 -25.87
C THR A 30 -8.63 -2.21 -25.20
N ARG A 31 -8.92 -3.30 -25.91
CA ARG A 31 -8.72 -4.66 -25.40
C ARG A 31 -7.35 -5.20 -25.77
N ASN A 32 -6.90 -6.22 -25.02
CA ASN A 32 -5.64 -6.94 -25.25
C ASN A 32 -4.40 -6.02 -25.18
N CYS A 33 -4.43 -5.05 -24.29
CA CYS A 33 -3.24 -4.25 -23.97
C CYS A 33 -2.31 -5.07 -23.07
N THR A 34 -1.01 -4.81 -23.21
CA THR A 34 0.04 -5.44 -22.38
C THR A 34 0.69 -4.38 -21.52
N THR A 35 0.89 -4.70 -20.26
CA THR A 35 1.71 -3.92 -19.33
C THR A 35 2.69 -4.85 -18.62
N TYR A 36 3.63 -4.30 -17.83
CA TYR A 36 4.70 -5.07 -17.21
C TYR A 36 4.93 -4.60 -15.78
N ASN A 37 5.06 -5.52 -14.83
CA ASN A 37 5.67 -5.20 -13.56
C ASN A 37 7.18 -5.00 -13.73
N ILE A 38 7.76 -4.11 -12.94
CA ILE A 38 9.19 -3.79 -12.99
C ILE A 38 9.84 -4.31 -11.72
N VAL A 39 10.75 -5.28 -11.87
CA VAL A 39 11.40 -5.93 -10.72
C VAL A 39 12.88 -5.60 -10.70
N GLY A 40 13.33 -4.99 -9.58
CA GLY A 40 14.73 -4.79 -9.24
C GLY A 40 15.14 -5.66 -8.04
N ARG A 41 16.45 -5.94 -7.88
CA ARG A 41 16.95 -6.73 -6.75
C ARG A 41 18.26 -6.17 -6.23
N ILE A 42 18.39 -6.10 -4.91
CA ILE A 42 19.67 -5.95 -4.20
C ILE A 42 20.00 -7.33 -3.65
N PRO A 43 20.98 -8.04 -4.21
CA PRO A 43 21.27 -9.41 -3.81
C PRO A 43 21.74 -9.50 -2.35
N GLY A 44 21.15 -10.40 -1.60
CA GLY A 44 21.54 -10.75 -0.24
C GLY A 44 22.40 -12.01 -0.16
N LYS A 45 22.93 -12.29 1.03
CA LYS A 45 23.70 -13.53 1.29
C LYS A 45 22.82 -14.79 1.20
N HIS A 46 21.53 -14.63 1.46
CA HIS A 46 20.52 -15.70 1.43
C HIS A 46 19.53 -15.43 0.28
N PRO A 47 19.78 -15.96 -0.94
CA PRO A 47 18.96 -15.67 -2.10
C PRO A 47 17.54 -16.25 -2.02
N ASP A 48 17.32 -17.23 -1.15
CA ASP A 48 16.02 -17.87 -0.93
C ASP A 48 15.19 -17.21 0.18
N ARG A 49 15.69 -16.11 0.76
CA ARG A 49 14.95 -15.26 1.68
C ARG A 49 14.91 -13.84 1.11
N MET A 50 13.73 -13.28 1.05
CA MET A 50 13.52 -11.98 0.40
C MET A 50 12.67 -11.06 1.27
N VAL A 51 13.01 -9.77 1.27
CA VAL A 51 12.13 -8.68 1.70
C VAL A 51 11.65 -7.99 0.43
N LEU A 52 10.34 -7.93 0.24
CA LEU A 52 9.72 -7.29 -0.92
C LEU A 52 9.31 -5.86 -0.54
N LEU A 53 9.62 -4.91 -1.41
CA LEU A 53 9.08 -3.56 -1.42
C LEU A 53 8.18 -3.47 -2.63
N SER A 54 6.95 -3.08 -2.45
CA SER A 54 5.97 -2.97 -3.52
C SER A 54 5.24 -1.63 -3.50
N ALA A 55 4.88 -1.15 -4.66
CA ALA A 55 4.05 0.02 -4.90
C ALA A 55 3.54 -0.06 -6.33
N HIS A 56 2.39 0.48 -6.64
CA HIS A 56 1.95 0.52 -8.02
C HIS A 56 2.43 1.78 -8.76
N TYR A 57 2.64 1.67 -10.05
CA TYR A 57 3.15 2.78 -10.86
C TYR A 57 2.15 3.28 -11.92
N ASP A 58 1.04 2.62 -12.07
CA ASP A 58 -0.09 3.18 -12.80
C ASP A 58 -0.84 4.18 -11.94
N SER A 59 -1.55 5.08 -12.56
CA SER A 59 -2.25 6.15 -11.84
C SER A 59 -3.43 6.69 -12.65
N TYR A 60 -4.38 7.27 -11.98
CA TYR A 60 -5.35 8.16 -12.61
C TYR A 60 -4.73 9.54 -12.83
N PHE A 61 -4.81 10.05 -14.07
CA PHE A 61 -4.24 11.36 -14.47
C PHE A 61 -2.74 11.46 -14.15
N ASP A 62 -2.32 12.49 -13.42
CA ASP A 62 -0.92 12.69 -13.04
C ASP A 62 -0.51 11.86 -11.82
N GLY A 63 -1.46 11.51 -10.94
CA GLY A 63 -1.30 10.60 -9.82
C GLY A 63 -0.10 10.92 -8.93
N PHE A 64 0.02 12.17 -8.45
CA PHE A 64 1.18 12.58 -7.66
C PHE A 64 1.26 11.82 -6.35
N GLN A 65 0.15 11.78 -5.59
CA GLN A 65 0.09 11.04 -4.34
C GLN A 65 -0.15 9.55 -4.62
N ASP A 66 -1.08 9.25 -5.53
CA ASP A 66 -1.56 7.92 -5.84
C ASP A 66 -1.09 7.48 -7.26
N ASP A 67 0.05 6.78 -7.41
CA ASP A 67 0.90 6.32 -6.30
C ASP A 67 2.38 6.64 -6.59
N ASN A 68 2.63 7.75 -7.34
CA ASN A 68 3.99 8.14 -7.72
C ASN A 68 4.87 8.42 -6.49
N THR A 69 4.30 8.92 -5.38
CA THR A 69 5.08 9.14 -4.15
C THR A 69 5.53 7.83 -3.50
N ALA A 70 4.75 6.76 -3.60
CA ALA A 70 5.15 5.44 -3.11
C ALA A 70 6.25 4.82 -3.96
N VAL A 71 6.13 4.92 -5.28
CA VAL A 71 7.20 4.50 -6.19
C VAL A 71 8.50 5.24 -5.91
N ALA A 72 8.42 6.57 -5.73
CA ALA A 72 9.59 7.38 -5.42
C ALA A 72 10.20 7.04 -4.05
N LEU A 73 9.37 6.76 -3.02
CA LEU A 73 9.81 6.29 -1.70
C LEU A 73 10.57 4.96 -1.83
N MET A 74 9.99 3.99 -2.50
CA MET A 74 10.58 2.67 -2.72
C MET A 74 11.96 2.77 -3.38
N PHE A 75 12.08 3.55 -4.46
CA PHE A 75 13.37 3.78 -5.13
C PHE A 75 14.33 4.62 -4.29
N GLY A 76 13.83 5.58 -3.51
CA GLY A 76 14.62 6.38 -2.57
C GLY A 76 15.29 5.51 -1.51
N ILE A 77 14.53 4.59 -0.91
CA ILE A 77 15.06 3.60 0.04
C ILE A 77 16.10 2.70 -0.62
N ALA A 78 15.77 2.13 -1.78
CA ALA A 78 16.71 1.26 -2.51
C ALA A 78 18.01 1.98 -2.83
N LYS A 79 17.94 3.24 -3.28
CA LYS A 79 19.13 4.06 -3.53
C LYS A 79 19.94 4.33 -2.27
N ALA A 80 19.28 4.66 -1.15
CA ALA A 80 19.96 4.91 0.12
C ALA A 80 20.71 3.66 0.62
N LEU A 81 20.11 2.48 0.50
CA LEU A 81 20.76 1.22 0.83
C LEU A 81 21.99 0.97 -0.04
N LEU A 82 21.90 1.19 -1.35
CA LEU A 82 23.02 1.02 -2.27
C LEU A 82 24.14 2.04 -2.00
N ASP A 83 23.80 3.31 -1.83
CA ASP A 83 24.77 4.40 -1.59
C ASP A 83 25.51 4.24 -0.25
N SER A 84 24.86 3.66 0.77
CA SER A 84 25.47 3.36 2.05
C SER A 84 26.46 2.17 2.00
N GLY A 85 26.47 1.42 0.89
CA GLY A 85 27.24 0.18 0.77
C GLY A 85 26.67 -0.98 1.60
N PHE A 86 25.40 -0.89 2.00
CA PHE A 86 24.73 -1.94 2.75
C PHE A 86 24.78 -3.29 2.03
N GLN A 87 25.13 -4.34 2.78
CA GLN A 87 25.22 -5.71 2.28
C GLN A 87 24.14 -6.56 2.96
N PRO A 88 22.97 -6.72 2.34
CA PRO A 88 21.84 -7.40 2.99
C PRO A 88 22.13 -8.89 3.24
N ASN A 89 21.53 -9.42 4.29
CA ASN A 89 21.48 -10.86 4.52
C ASN A 89 20.43 -11.51 3.62
N ASN A 90 19.26 -10.90 3.52
CA ASN A 90 18.16 -11.35 2.66
C ASN A 90 18.16 -10.52 1.36
N THR A 91 17.78 -11.12 0.24
CA THR A 91 17.62 -10.34 -1.00
C THR A 91 16.50 -9.34 -0.83
N ILE A 92 16.77 -8.05 -1.13
CA ILE A 92 15.74 -7.02 -1.17
C ILE A 92 15.22 -6.96 -2.60
N VAL A 93 13.93 -7.17 -2.77
CA VAL A 93 13.23 -7.11 -4.05
C VAL A 93 12.43 -5.82 -4.10
N ILE A 94 12.55 -5.06 -5.18
CA ILE A 94 11.79 -3.86 -5.44
C ILE A 94 10.88 -4.19 -6.61
N CYS A 95 9.58 -4.08 -6.44
CA CYS A 95 8.61 -4.39 -7.47
C CYS A 95 7.63 -3.23 -7.66
N ALA A 96 7.77 -2.51 -8.79
CA ALA A 96 6.74 -1.57 -9.21
C ALA A 96 5.66 -2.33 -9.96
N MET A 97 4.47 -2.36 -9.38
CA MET A 97 3.31 -3.10 -9.88
C MET A 97 2.58 -2.28 -10.95
N ALA A 98 2.08 -2.96 -11.96
CA ALA A 98 1.24 -2.35 -12.99
C ALA A 98 -0.23 -2.70 -12.73
N SER A 99 -1.13 -1.85 -13.17
CA SER A 99 -2.57 -2.15 -13.17
C SER A 99 -3.12 -2.48 -11.79
N GLU A 100 -2.72 -1.74 -10.78
CA GLU A 100 -3.34 -1.76 -9.47
C GLU A 100 -4.77 -1.23 -9.58
N GLU A 101 -4.94 -0.13 -10.27
CA GLU A 101 -6.20 0.59 -10.50
C GLU A 101 -7.18 -0.15 -11.43
N TRP A 102 -6.82 -1.34 -11.88
CA TRP A 102 -7.58 -2.09 -12.86
C TRP A 102 -7.81 -3.53 -12.43
N GLY A 103 -9.05 -3.98 -12.64
CA GLY A 103 -9.45 -5.36 -12.41
C GLY A 103 -9.42 -6.22 -13.67
N VAL A 104 -9.53 -7.51 -13.46
CA VAL A 104 -9.68 -8.49 -14.52
C VAL A 104 -11.16 -8.64 -14.88
N VAL A 105 -11.48 -8.50 -16.17
CA VAL A 105 -12.86 -8.62 -16.67
C VAL A 105 -13.45 -9.99 -16.31
N ASP A 106 -14.67 -9.98 -15.82
CA ASP A 106 -15.43 -11.18 -15.42
C ASP A 106 -14.79 -11.96 -14.24
N SER A 107 -13.94 -11.32 -13.43
CA SER A 107 -13.40 -11.89 -12.20
C SER A 107 -13.95 -11.18 -10.95
N ASN A 108 -13.69 -11.78 -9.78
CA ASN A 108 -13.98 -11.14 -8.49
C ASN A 108 -12.87 -10.15 -8.07
N PHE A 109 -11.85 -10.01 -8.91
CA PHE A 109 -10.76 -9.08 -8.73
C PHE A 109 -11.03 -7.83 -9.57
N ASP A 110 -11.35 -6.72 -8.94
CA ASP A 110 -11.62 -5.45 -9.61
C ASP A 110 -10.51 -4.41 -9.48
N TRP A 111 -9.41 -4.74 -8.79
CA TRP A 111 -8.15 -3.98 -8.78
C TRP A 111 -6.96 -4.87 -8.43
N SER A 112 -5.74 -4.30 -8.34
CA SER A 112 -4.48 -5.01 -8.01
C SER A 112 -4.14 -6.16 -8.96
N THR A 113 -4.49 -6.01 -10.25
CA THR A 113 -4.24 -7.06 -11.25
C THR A 113 -2.75 -7.39 -11.36
N GLY A 114 -1.87 -6.36 -11.33
CA GLY A 114 -0.43 -6.57 -11.44
C GLY A 114 0.16 -7.36 -10.29
N ALA A 115 -0.25 -7.08 -9.06
CA ALA A 115 0.19 -7.83 -7.89
C ALA A 115 -0.32 -9.27 -7.91
N TYR A 116 -1.57 -9.48 -8.31
CA TYR A 116 -2.12 -10.81 -8.46
C TYR A 116 -1.33 -11.64 -9.48
N GLU A 117 -1.12 -11.10 -10.68
CA GLU A 117 -0.33 -11.78 -11.72
C GLU A 117 1.12 -11.98 -11.31
N GLN A 118 1.71 -11.06 -10.54
CA GLN A 118 3.07 -11.18 -10.03
C GLN A 118 3.27 -12.43 -9.21
N ILE A 119 2.37 -12.66 -8.24
CA ILE A 119 2.55 -13.73 -7.25
C ILE A 119 1.93 -15.06 -7.68
N PHE A 120 0.85 -15.05 -8.46
CA PHE A 120 0.18 -16.28 -8.86
C PHE A 120 0.65 -16.82 -10.21
N THR A 121 1.15 -15.95 -11.09
CA THR A 121 1.52 -16.34 -12.47
C THR A 121 3.00 -16.19 -12.75
N ALA A 122 3.57 -14.99 -12.51
CA ALA A 122 4.93 -14.69 -12.91
C ALA A 122 5.98 -15.28 -11.94
N HIS A 123 5.73 -15.18 -10.64
CA HIS A 123 6.68 -15.58 -9.59
C HIS A 123 6.02 -16.36 -8.43
N PRO A 124 5.30 -17.45 -8.71
CA PRO A 124 4.70 -18.26 -7.64
C PRO A 124 5.74 -18.87 -6.68
N GLU A 125 6.99 -18.97 -7.09
CA GLU A 125 8.10 -19.42 -6.26
C GLU A 125 8.53 -18.41 -5.18
N TRP A 126 7.98 -17.20 -5.16
CA TRP A 126 8.19 -16.22 -4.08
C TRP A 126 7.45 -16.62 -2.80
N VAL A 127 6.37 -17.36 -2.91
CA VAL A 127 5.65 -17.90 -1.76
C VAL A 127 6.59 -18.77 -0.93
N GLY A 128 6.69 -18.45 0.37
CA GLY A 128 7.60 -19.11 1.29
C GLY A 128 9.06 -18.59 1.25
N LYS A 129 9.42 -17.74 0.29
CA LYS A 129 10.73 -17.08 0.22
C LYS A 129 10.64 -15.61 0.64
N VAL A 130 9.56 -14.90 0.27
CA VAL A 130 9.32 -13.54 0.74
C VAL A 130 8.88 -13.62 2.20
N ILE A 131 9.73 -13.09 3.08
CA ILE A 131 9.50 -13.09 4.53
C ILE A 131 8.58 -11.94 4.96
N ALA A 132 8.61 -10.83 4.22
CA ALA A 132 7.73 -9.69 4.39
C ALA A 132 7.56 -8.96 3.06
N ASP A 133 6.35 -8.54 2.76
CA ASP A 133 6.02 -7.58 1.75
C ASP A 133 5.67 -6.24 2.43
N LEU A 134 6.40 -5.19 2.08
CA LEU A 134 6.17 -3.83 2.50
C LEU A 134 5.56 -3.08 1.31
N ASN A 135 4.25 -3.00 1.30
CA ASN A 135 3.53 -2.22 0.32
C ASN A 135 3.45 -0.76 0.74
N PHE A 136 3.49 0.14 -0.20
CA PHE A 136 3.42 1.57 0.04
C PHE A 136 2.26 2.18 -0.74
N GLU A 137 1.54 3.08 -0.07
CA GLU A 137 0.39 3.80 -0.62
C GLU A 137 0.38 5.23 -0.11
N LEU A 138 0.36 6.20 -1.00
CA LEU A 138 0.26 7.63 -0.68
C LEU A 138 1.17 8.10 0.49
N PRO A 139 2.44 7.72 0.57
CA PRO A 139 3.25 7.94 1.77
C PRO A 139 3.68 9.38 2.01
N ALA A 140 3.44 10.29 1.06
CA ALA A 140 3.74 11.71 1.21
C ALA A 140 2.56 12.53 1.74
N LEU A 141 1.49 11.88 2.16
CA LEU A 141 0.25 12.46 2.65
C LEU A 141 0.02 12.08 4.12
N ALA A 142 -0.30 13.07 4.96
CA ALA A 142 -0.71 12.81 6.33
C ALA A 142 -2.14 12.24 6.38
N HIS A 143 -2.28 11.04 6.92
CA HIS A 143 -3.56 10.34 7.08
C HIS A 143 -4.11 10.45 8.52
N GLY A 144 -4.19 11.67 9.05
CA GLY A 144 -4.64 11.95 10.42
C GLY A 144 -3.51 12.33 11.36
N THR A 145 -3.67 12.05 12.64
CA THR A 145 -2.76 12.51 13.73
C THR A 145 -1.88 11.40 14.28
N ARG A 146 -2.05 10.18 13.80
CA ARG A 146 -1.36 8.97 14.24
C ARG A 146 -0.76 8.22 13.06
N ALA A 147 0.53 7.89 13.15
CA ALA A 147 1.16 7.00 12.19
C ALA A 147 0.70 5.56 12.41
N ARG A 148 0.30 4.88 11.34
CA ARG A 148 -0.14 3.48 11.41
C ARG A 148 0.51 2.63 10.34
N ILE A 149 0.78 1.36 10.72
CA ILE A 149 1.09 0.29 9.79
C ILE A 149 -0.05 -0.72 9.87
N ARG A 150 -0.70 -1.02 8.76
CA ARG A 150 -1.67 -2.10 8.65
C ARG A 150 -0.93 -3.37 8.25
N SER A 151 -1.21 -4.48 8.92
CA SER A 151 -0.41 -5.70 8.76
C SER A 151 -1.26 -6.95 8.87
N CYS A 152 -0.77 -8.06 8.35
CA CYS A 152 -1.26 -9.38 8.73
C CYS A 152 -1.10 -9.58 10.25
N TYR A 153 -1.93 -10.43 10.84
CA TYR A 153 -1.96 -10.64 12.30
C TYR A 153 -0.61 -11.10 12.86
N GLU A 154 0.13 -11.86 12.10
CA GLU A 154 1.38 -12.51 12.50
C GLU A 154 2.50 -11.50 12.78
N TYR A 155 2.48 -10.32 12.15
CA TYR A 155 3.49 -9.28 12.34
C TYR A 155 3.14 -8.25 13.41
N VAL A 156 1.92 -8.25 13.94
CA VAL A 156 1.44 -7.19 14.86
C VAL A 156 2.39 -6.97 16.02
N SER A 157 2.75 -8.04 16.75
CA SER A 157 3.61 -7.90 17.94
C SER A 157 5.02 -7.39 17.60
N PHE A 158 5.59 -7.87 16.50
CA PHE A 158 6.91 -7.40 16.04
C PHE A 158 6.87 -5.91 15.67
N LEU A 159 5.84 -5.48 14.97
CA LEU A 159 5.70 -4.09 14.56
C LEU A 159 5.40 -3.16 15.75
N GLU A 160 4.63 -3.61 16.74
CA GLU A 160 4.40 -2.86 17.98
C GLU A 160 5.72 -2.64 18.75
N GLU A 161 6.54 -3.68 18.90
CA GLU A 161 7.87 -3.58 19.51
C GLU A 161 8.78 -2.66 18.68
N TYR A 162 8.83 -2.84 17.37
CA TYR A 162 9.61 -2.02 16.46
C TYR A 162 9.25 -0.52 16.55
N LEU A 163 7.96 -0.20 16.51
CA LEU A 163 7.50 1.19 16.59
C LEU A 163 7.77 1.82 17.97
N ALA A 164 7.75 1.04 19.03
CA ALA A 164 8.05 1.52 20.39
C ALA A 164 9.53 1.94 20.57
N ASP A 165 10.42 1.35 19.79
CA ASP A 165 11.87 1.63 19.85
C ASP A 165 12.29 2.78 18.92
N LEU A 166 11.41 3.26 18.04
CA LEU A 166 11.73 4.34 17.10
C LEU A 166 11.68 5.71 17.78
N PRO A 167 12.77 6.50 17.69
CA PRO A 167 12.76 7.85 18.22
C PRO A 167 11.98 8.83 17.31
N ASN A 168 11.25 9.78 17.93
CA ASN A 168 10.75 11.01 17.28
C ASN A 168 9.67 10.87 16.20
N LEU A 169 8.83 9.85 16.23
CA LEU A 169 7.67 9.76 15.32
C LEU A 169 6.64 10.89 15.53
N THR A 170 6.67 11.55 16.68
CA THR A 170 5.72 12.59 17.08
C THR A 170 5.85 13.92 16.31
N ILE A 171 6.91 14.14 15.53
CA ILE A 171 7.06 15.37 14.74
C ILE A 171 6.03 15.43 13.62
N ALA A 172 5.89 14.33 12.87
CA ALA A 172 4.93 14.23 11.76
C ALA A 172 3.54 13.84 12.26
N TYR A 173 3.47 13.00 13.30
CA TYR A 173 2.23 12.50 13.88
C TYR A 173 2.20 12.80 15.39
N PRO A 174 1.38 13.78 15.83
CA PRO A 174 1.42 14.29 17.20
C PRO A 174 0.85 13.34 18.26
N GLU A 175 0.05 12.34 17.90
CA GLU A 175 -0.51 11.42 18.88
C GLU A 175 0.43 10.26 19.14
N GLU A 176 0.32 9.18 18.41
CA GLU A 176 1.16 8.00 18.63
C GLU A 176 1.25 7.16 17.36
N THR A 177 2.10 6.14 17.40
CA THR A 177 2.11 5.09 16.39
C THR A 177 1.20 3.95 16.76
N ALA A 178 0.65 3.27 15.78
CA ALA A 178 -0.19 2.10 15.99
C ALA A 178 0.02 1.07 14.89
N VAL A 179 -0.20 -0.19 15.25
CA VAL A 179 -0.35 -1.27 14.29
C VAL A 179 -1.82 -1.64 14.21
N THR A 180 -2.34 -1.74 13.00
CA THR A 180 -3.72 -2.20 12.74
C THR A 180 -3.70 -3.52 12.00
N SER A 181 -4.73 -4.32 12.17
CA SER A 181 -4.91 -5.62 11.49
C SER A 181 -6.39 -6.01 11.43
N PRO A 182 -6.78 -6.81 10.43
CA PRO A 182 -5.99 -7.39 9.35
C PRO A 182 -5.64 -6.37 8.27
N ILE A 183 -4.90 -6.82 7.26
CA ILE A 183 -4.83 -6.12 5.98
C ILE A 183 -6.22 -6.06 5.34
N GLU A 184 -6.44 -5.05 4.52
CA GLU A 184 -7.70 -4.84 3.81
C GLU A 184 -7.55 -5.25 2.33
N THR A 185 -8.65 -5.19 1.57
CA THR A 185 -8.67 -5.56 0.15
C THR A 185 -8.42 -4.36 -0.78
N TRP A 186 -7.70 -3.35 -0.33
CA TRP A 186 -7.66 -2.04 -0.99
C TRP A 186 -6.39 -1.77 -1.77
N SER A 187 -5.40 -2.65 -1.71
CA SER A 187 -4.13 -2.45 -2.37
C SER A 187 -3.41 -3.77 -2.67
N ASP A 188 -2.24 -3.67 -3.26
CA ASP A 188 -1.41 -4.77 -3.75
C ASP A 188 -1.02 -5.78 -2.66
N ASP A 189 -0.87 -5.35 -1.41
CA ASP A 189 -0.55 -6.19 -0.25
C ASP A 189 -1.57 -7.32 -0.04
N PHE A 190 -2.84 -7.10 -0.41
CA PHE A 190 -3.88 -8.12 -0.34
C PHE A 190 -3.59 -9.31 -1.26
N SER A 191 -3.16 -9.08 -2.50
CA SER A 191 -2.81 -10.15 -3.44
C SER A 191 -1.63 -10.98 -2.94
N MET A 192 -0.62 -10.32 -2.35
CA MET A 192 0.51 -11.00 -1.71
C MET A 192 0.06 -11.84 -0.52
N ALA A 193 -0.79 -11.29 0.33
CA ALA A 193 -1.26 -11.96 1.55
C ALA A 193 -2.12 -13.20 1.26
N ILE A 194 -3.04 -13.16 0.30
CA ILE A 194 -3.85 -14.34 -0.07
C ILE A 194 -3.02 -15.44 -0.72
N ALA A 195 -1.86 -15.10 -1.28
CA ALA A 195 -0.89 -16.10 -1.75
C ALA A 195 -0.07 -16.73 -0.60
N GLY A 196 -0.15 -16.16 0.61
CA GLY A 196 0.59 -16.63 1.79
C GLY A 196 1.90 -15.87 2.05
N VAL A 197 2.09 -14.70 1.45
CA VAL A 197 3.19 -13.79 1.75
C VAL A 197 2.76 -12.87 2.90
N PRO A 198 3.48 -12.83 4.02
CA PRO A 198 3.17 -11.92 5.10
C PRO A 198 3.34 -10.46 4.65
N SER A 199 2.26 -9.68 4.67
CA SER A 199 2.22 -8.34 4.07
C SER A 199 1.86 -7.26 5.08
N MET A 200 2.30 -6.05 4.80
CA MET A 200 1.99 -4.83 5.52
C MET A 200 1.99 -3.63 4.58
N VAL A 201 1.21 -2.60 4.94
CA VAL A 201 1.10 -1.35 4.21
C VAL A 201 1.03 -0.17 5.18
N ASN A 202 1.55 1.00 4.80
CA ASN A 202 1.30 2.21 5.57
C ASN A 202 -0.18 2.60 5.50
N ASP A 203 -0.69 3.28 6.54
CA ASP A 203 -2.07 3.78 6.50
C ASP A 203 -2.21 4.86 5.41
N PHE A 204 -3.14 4.67 4.51
CA PHE A 204 -3.39 5.56 3.37
C PHE A 204 -4.86 6.02 3.30
N THR A 205 -5.64 5.76 4.33
CA THR A 205 -7.06 6.10 4.36
C THR A 205 -7.33 7.32 5.24
N GLY A 206 -8.25 8.15 4.82
CA GLY A 206 -8.73 9.31 5.58
C GLY A 206 -8.24 10.65 5.05
N GLY A 207 -8.68 11.73 5.72
CA GLY A 207 -8.35 13.10 5.36
C GLY A 207 -9.15 13.66 4.20
N SER A 208 -9.02 14.97 3.97
CA SER A 208 -9.74 15.70 2.92
C SER A 208 -9.28 15.36 1.52
N PHE A 209 -8.05 14.90 1.34
CA PHE A 209 -7.52 14.45 0.06
C PHE A 209 -8.40 13.37 -0.56
N MET A 210 -8.78 12.35 0.22
CA MET A 210 -9.62 11.24 -0.24
C MET A 210 -11.00 11.70 -0.76
N GLU A 211 -11.48 12.85 -0.28
CA GLU A 211 -12.77 13.40 -0.69
C GLU A 211 -12.69 14.34 -1.89
N THR A 212 -11.52 14.91 -2.16
CA THR A 212 -11.40 16.05 -3.09
C THR A 212 -10.41 15.84 -4.23
N HIS A 213 -9.37 15.03 -4.03
CA HIS A 213 -8.26 14.88 -4.97
C HIS A 213 -8.06 13.43 -5.45
N TYR A 214 -8.28 12.46 -4.57
CA TYR A 214 -8.09 11.05 -4.86
C TYR A 214 -8.81 10.59 -6.14
N HIS A 215 -8.13 9.84 -7.00
CA HIS A 215 -8.61 9.37 -8.29
C HIS A 215 -9.14 10.47 -9.23
N SER A 216 -8.56 11.66 -9.17
CA SER A 216 -8.98 12.79 -9.98
C SER A 216 -7.80 13.55 -10.57
N GLN A 217 -8.11 14.42 -11.54
CA GLN A 217 -7.16 15.34 -12.14
C GLN A 217 -6.55 16.36 -11.16
N PHE A 218 -7.00 16.36 -9.91
CA PHE A 218 -6.50 17.23 -8.85
C PHE A 218 -5.50 16.53 -7.95
N ASP A 219 -5.16 15.26 -8.20
CA ASP A 219 -4.07 14.59 -7.50
C ASP A 219 -2.73 15.18 -7.94
N ASN A 220 -2.27 16.13 -7.13
CA ASN A 220 -1.08 16.93 -7.33
C ASN A 220 -0.34 17.12 -5.99
N ASP A 221 0.65 18.02 -5.95
CA ASP A 221 1.50 18.27 -4.78
C ASP A 221 0.87 19.16 -3.69
N GLU A 222 -0.40 19.56 -3.81
CA GLU A 222 -1.08 20.44 -2.84
C GLU A 222 -1.11 19.84 -1.42
N PHE A 223 -1.26 18.53 -1.33
CA PHE A 223 -1.28 17.78 -0.07
C PHE A 223 0.06 17.14 0.31
N TYR A 224 1.14 17.51 -0.39
CA TYR A 224 2.46 16.98 -0.05
C TYR A 224 2.92 17.46 1.32
N ASP A 225 3.28 16.51 2.19
CA ASP A 225 3.84 16.77 3.52
C ASP A 225 5.27 16.21 3.59
N GLU A 226 6.25 17.11 3.56
CA GLU A 226 7.68 16.75 3.60
C GLU A 226 8.05 16.01 4.89
N GLN A 227 7.47 16.38 6.03
CA GLN A 227 7.80 15.77 7.32
C GLN A 227 7.26 14.33 7.39
N VAL A 228 6.04 14.11 6.91
CA VAL A 228 5.43 12.79 6.81
C VAL A 228 6.20 11.92 5.82
N TYR A 229 6.54 12.46 4.66
CA TYR A 229 7.26 11.71 3.63
C TYR A 229 8.66 11.30 4.08
N ARG A 230 9.37 12.21 4.73
CA ARG A 230 10.66 11.91 5.33
C ARG A 230 10.55 10.84 6.41
N LEU A 231 9.55 10.95 7.28
CA LEU A 231 9.30 9.96 8.32
C LEU A 231 9.08 8.58 7.71
N HIS A 232 8.26 8.44 6.67
CA HIS A 232 8.03 7.16 6.02
C HIS A 232 9.30 6.58 5.39
N HIS A 233 10.17 7.41 4.79
CA HIS A 233 11.47 6.96 4.31
C HIS A 233 12.34 6.39 5.44
N GLU A 234 12.46 7.10 6.55
CA GLU A 234 13.26 6.68 7.71
C GLU A 234 12.67 5.42 8.35
N LEU A 235 11.35 5.42 8.60
CA LEU A 235 10.64 4.30 9.23
C LEU A 235 10.81 3.01 8.42
N PHE A 236 10.49 3.05 7.15
CA PHE A 236 10.51 1.83 6.34
C PHE A 236 11.93 1.39 5.96
N ALA A 237 12.88 2.31 5.79
CA ALA A 237 14.27 1.93 5.63
C ALA A 237 14.81 1.19 6.86
N LEU A 238 14.52 1.69 8.07
CA LEU A 238 14.89 1.03 9.32
C LEU A 238 14.15 -0.30 9.52
N LEU A 239 12.89 -0.39 9.12
CA LEU A 239 12.12 -1.64 9.19
C LEU A 239 12.73 -2.73 8.29
N ILE A 240 13.18 -2.37 7.10
CA ILE A 240 13.90 -3.30 6.21
C ILE A 240 15.17 -3.82 6.90
N LEU A 241 15.95 -2.94 7.52
CA LEU A 241 17.15 -3.35 8.25
C LEU A 241 16.80 -4.28 9.43
N ALA A 242 15.76 -3.96 10.19
CA ALA A 242 15.30 -4.78 11.30
C ALA A 242 14.87 -6.18 10.83
N LEU A 243 14.13 -6.26 9.72
CA LEU A 243 13.72 -7.54 9.12
C LEU A 243 14.93 -8.32 8.56
N ASP A 244 15.90 -7.62 7.97
CA ASP A 244 17.11 -8.24 7.40
C ASP A 244 18.01 -8.87 8.45
N GLU A 245 18.02 -8.32 9.66
CA GLU A 245 18.82 -8.83 10.79
C GLU A 245 18.18 -10.02 11.51
N THR A 246 16.91 -10.33 11.23
CA THR A 246 16.23 -11.45 11.92
C THR A 246 16.77 -12.80 11.49
N ALA A 247 17.25 -13.60 12.43
CA ALA A 247 17.65 -14.98 12.18
C ALA A 247 16.44 -15.88 11.88
N VAL A 248 15.34 -15.63 12.57
CA VAL A 248 14.04 -16.29 12.40
C VAL A 248 12.99 -15.23 12.06
N VAL A 249 12.14 -15.50 11.08
CA VAL A 249 11.05 -14.57 10.72
C VAL A 249 10.17 -14.34 11.95
N PRO A 250 9.94 -13.10 12.38
CA PRO A 250 9.28 -12.80 13.66
C PRO A 250 7.75 -12.89 13.59
N LEU A 251 7.24 -13.98 13.02
CA LEU A 251 5.82 -14.26 12.92
C LEU A 251 5.28 -14.87 14.22
N GLN A 252 4.19 -14.32 14.71
CA GLN A 252 3.47 -14.82 15.88
C GLN A 252 2.05 -15.25 15.49
N PHE A 253 1.74 -16.53 15.70
CA PHE A 253 0.43 -17.08 15.35
C PHE A 253 -0.64 -16.97 16.46
N SER A 254 -0.25 -16.56 17.66
CA SER A 254 -1.20 -16.36 18.77
C SER A 254 -2.31 -15.37 18.45
N PRO A 255 -2.06 -14.21 17.82
CA PRO A 255 -3.12 -13.27 17.42
C PRO A 255 -4.12 -13.89 16.46
N VAL A 256 -3.67 -14.70 15.50
CA VAL A 256 -4.53 -15.43 14.54
C VAL A 256 -5.49 -16.36 15.28
N VAL A 257 -4.94 -17.19 16.20
CA VAL A 257 -5.74 -18.14 17.00
C VAL A 257 -6.77 -17.41 17.86
N GLN A 258 -6.39 -16.30 18.49
CA GLN A 258 -7.30 -15.47 19.29
C GLN A 258 -8.42 -14.89 18.44
N ARG A 259 -8.12 -14.43 17.22
CA ARG A 259 -9.12 -13.89 16.28
C ARG A 259 -10.11 -14.95 15.82
N ILE A 260 -9.62 -16.15 15.50
CA ILE A 260 -10.48 -17.29 15.14
C ILE A 260 -11.42 -17.66 16.29
N ARG A 261 -10.89 -17.76 17.52
CA ARG A 261 -11.71 -18.04 18.71
C ARG A 261 -12.81 -17.00 18.89
N LYS A 262 -12.46 -15.70 18.82
CA LYS A 262 -13.43 -14.61 18.94
C LYS A 262 -14.50 -14.65 17.84
N GLY A 263 -14.16 -15.03 16.63
CA GLY A 263 -15.12 -15.21 15.53
C GLY A 263 -16.08 -16.36 15.79
N LEU A 264 -15.59 -17.48 16.33
CA LEU A 264 -16.43 -18.64 16.67
C LEU A 264 -17.40 -18.38 17.84
N GLU A 265 -17.05 -17.49 18.78
CA GLU A 265 -17.91 -17.09 19.89
C GLU A 265 -19.08 -16.17 19.45
N GLN A 266 -18.98 -15.59 18.25
CA GLN A 266 -19.99 -14.71 17.66
C GLN A 266 -20.98 -15.42 16.72
N CYS A 267 -20.71 -16.67 16.38
CA CYS A 267 -21.58 -17.53 15.59
C CYS A 267 -22.50 -18.37 16.46
#